data_fc4ecd0b13f9a9823c004bfb53eb3e52
#
_entry.id   fc4ecd0b13f9a9823c004bfb53eb3e52
#
_cell.length_a   1.000
_cell.length_b   1.000
_cell.length_c   1.000
_cell.angle_alpha   90.00
_cell.angle_beta   90.00
_cell.angle_gamma   90.00
#
_symmetry.space_group_name_H-M   'P 1'
#
loop_
_entity.id
_entity.type
_entity.pdbx_description
1 polymer ?
#
loop_
_entity_poly.entity_id
_entity_poly.type
_entity_poly.pdbx_seq_one_letter_code
_entity_poly.pdbx_strand_id
1 'polypeptide(L)'
;MKRVFAWLTVCLLAGCLAGCGGEKRVVTSDTLYVPRIEGMTEAFILGMDASIVPSLEAGGVRYYDFDGKEKDVFEILSENGINYIRVRVWVDPYDGSGRGYGGGNCDIGTALAIGKRATRYGMKLLVDFHYSDFWADPGKQMVPKAWVGMEIDEKADALNRYTTDCLQQLKDAKVDVGMVQLGNETNGSLCGETAW
;
A
#
# COMPACT_ATOMS: atom_id res chain seq x y z
N MET A 1 -46.09 51.17 -38.07
CA MET A 1 -44.65 50.68 -38.14
C MET A 1 -43.96 50.64 -36.80
N LYS A 2 -44.56 50.12 -35.73
CA LYS A 2 -43.87 49.99 -34.37
C LYS A 2 -44.04 48.64 -33.72
N ARG A 3 -44.46 47.59 -34.43
CA ARG A 3 -44.65 46.24 -33.85
C ARG A 3 -43.79 45.13 -34.46
N VAL A 4 -42.96 45.43 -35.45
CA VAL A 4 -42.10 44.40 -36.11
C VAL A 4 -40.68 44.34 -35.51
N PHE A 5 -40.27 45.40 -34.81
CA PHE A 5 -38.93 45.44 -34.23
C PHE A 5 -38.77 44.74 -32.86
N ALA A 6 -39.88 44.38 -32.18
CA ALA A 6 -39.82 43.73 -30.86
C ALA A 6 -39.61 42.22 -30.91
N TRP A 7 -39.78 41.56 -32.05
CA TRP A 7 -39.69 40.13 -32.23
C TRP A 7 -38.31 39.66 -32.70
N LEU A 8 -37.51 40.55 -33.28
CA LEU A 8 -36.14 40.20 -33.71
C LEU A 8 -35.10 40.23 -32.59
N THR A 9 -35.36 40.96 -31.51
CA THR A 9 -34.42 41.06 -30.37
C THR A 9 -34.56 39.91 -29.38
N VAL A 10 -35.70 39.21 -29.35
CA VAL A 10 -35.91 38.04 -28.47
C VAL A 10 -35.31 36.77 -29.06
N CYS A 11 -35.20 36.65 -30.38
CA CYS A 11 -34.59 35.47 -31.02
C CYS A 11 -33.03 35.46 -30.97
N LEU A 12 -32.40 36.63 -30.76
CA LEU A 12 -30.93 36.69 -30.67
C LEU A 12 -30.39 36.42 -29.27
N LEU A 13 -31.22 36.46 -28.23
CA LEU A 13 -30.82 36.14 -26.84
C LEU A 13 -31.06 34.67 -26.47
N ALA A 14 -31.81 33.92 -27.28
CA ALA A 14 -32.03 32.49 -27.05
C ALA A 14 -30.93 31.57 -27.68
N GLY A 15 -30.07 32.15 -28.53
CA GLY A 15 -29.03 31.40 -29.24
C GLY A 15 -27.69 31.26 -28.50
N CYS A 16 -27.47 31.96 -27.38
CA CYS A 16 -26.15 31.95 -26.67
C CYS A 16 -26.11 31.12 -25.39
N LEU A 17 -27.14 30.33 -25.06
CA LEU A 17 -27.15 29.45 -23.89
C LEU A 17 -27.04 27.95 -24.22
N ALA A 18 -26.75 27.60 -25.47
CA ALA A 18 -26.54 26.23 -25.90
C ALA A 18 -25.05 25.99 -26.24
N GLY A 19 -24.16 26.12 -25.26
CA GLY A 19 -22.77 25.91 -25.57
C GLY A 19 -21.88 25.88 -24.35
N CYS A 20 -22.07 24.93 -23.42
CA CYS A 20 -21.07 24.38 -22.50
C CYS A 20 -21.68 23.20 -21.75
N GLY A 21 -22.35 22.30 -22.46
CA GLY A 21 -22.57 20.95 -22.02
C GLY A 21 -21.32 20.15 -22.42
N GLY A 22 -20.30 20.09 -21.57
CA GLY A 22 -19.26 19.11 -21.75
C GLY A 22 -19.94 17.74 -21.77
N GLU A 23 -19.93 17.07 -22.92
CA GLU A 23 -20.32 15.67 -23.02
C GLU A 23 -19.51 14.94 -21.95
N LYS A 24 -20.15 14.52 -20.86
CA LYS A 24 -19.62 13.48 -20.00
C LYS A 24 -19.44 12.30 -20.93
N ARG A 25 -18.20 12.02 -21.30
CA ARG A 25 -17.82 10.79 -21.98
C ARG A 25 -18.26 9.67 -21.04
N VAL A 26 -19.44 9.13 -21.29
CA VAL A 26 -19.84 7.87 -20.69
C VAL A 26 -18.89 6.85 -21.30
N VAL A 27 -17.89 6.46 -20.54
CA VAL A 27 -17.10 5.29 -20.89
C VAL A 27 -18.07 4.13 -20.76
N THR A 28 -18.65 3.71 -21.89
CA THR A 28 -19.46 2.51 -21.92
C THR A 28 -18.53 1.34 -21.62
N SER A 29 -18.94 0.49 -20.70
CA SER A 29 -18.19 -0.67 -20.18
C SER A 29 -17.73 -1.67 -21.26
N ASP A 30 -18.16 -1.53 -22.50
CA ASP A 30 -17.91 -2.45 -23.59
C ASP A 30 -16.46 -2.48 -24.09
N THR A 31 -15.61 -1.49 -23.71
CA THR A 31 -14.21 -1.42 -24.17
C THR A 31 -13.20 -2.00 -23.18
N LEU A 32 -13.61 -2.26 -21.91
CA LEU A 32 -12.73 -2.76 -20.85
C LEU A 32 -13.40 -3.89 -20.05
N TYR A 33 -14.15 -4.74 -20.71
CA TYR A 33 -14.73 -5.91 -20.06
C TYR A 33 -13.65 -6.94 -19.78
N VAL A 34 -13.36 -7.18 -18.51
CA VAL A 34 -12.54 -8.29 -18.05
C VAL A 34 -13.49 -9.40 -17.58
N PRO A 35 -13.57 -10.52 -18.31
CA PRO A 35 -14.46 -11.62 -17.89
C PRO A 35 -13.98 -12.19 -16.55
N ARG A 36 -14.94 -12.61 -15.73
CA ARG A 36 -14.62 -13.32 -14.50
C ARG A 36 -13.87 -14.62 -14.85
N ILE A 37 -12.75 -14.85 -14.15
CA ILE A 37 -11.99 -16.10 -14.30
C ILE A 37 -12.82 -17.22 -13.68
N GLU A 38 -13.16 -18.24 -14.49
CA GLU A 38 -13.92 -19.39 -14.04
C GLU A 38 -13.09 -20.17 -13.00
N GLY A 39 -13.73 -20.60 -11.90
CA GLY A 39 -13.07 -21.32 -10.82
C GLY A 39 -12.27 -20.45 -9.84
N MET A 40 -12.17 -19.15 -10.06
CA MET A 40 -11.56 -18.24 -9.09
C MET A 40 -12.48 -18.05 -7.89
N THR A 41 -12.02 -18.47 -6.71
CA THR A 41 -12.76 -18.40 -5.47
C THR A 41 -12.31 -17.18 -4.62
N GLU A 42 -13.08 -16.86 -3.57
CA GLU A 42 -12.70 -15.81 -2.59
C GLU A 42 -11.40 -16.15 -1.82
N ALA A 43 -10.96 -17.42 -1.85
CA ALA A 43 -9.68 -17.84 -1.28
C ALA A 43 -8.47 -17.44 -2.15
N PHE A 44 -8.68 -16.99 -3.39
CA PHE A 44 -7.60 -16.45 -4.22
C PHE A 44 -7.03 -15.18 -3.58
N ILE A 45 -5.70 -15.12 -3.44
CA ILE A 45 -5.03 -13.99 -2.79
C ILE A 45 -5.03 -12.80 -3.73
N LEU A 46 -5.76 -11.76 -3.34
CA LEU A 46 -5.74 -10.44 -3.95
C LEU A 46 -5.14 -9.47 -2.94
N GLY A 47 -3.94 -8.98 -3.21
CA GLY A 47 -3.23 -8.17 -2.24
C GLY A 47 -2.52 -6.96 -2.86
N MET A 48 -2.12 -6.04 -1.97
CA MET A 48 -1.27 -4.92 -2.35
C MET A 48 -0.32 -4.54 -1.21
N ASP A 49 0.80 -3.91 -1.57
CA ASP A 49 1.72 -3.32 -0.59
C ASP A 49 1.16 -1.98 -0.08
N ALA A 50 0.99 -1.86 1.22
CA ALA A 50 0.49 -0.65 1.89
C ALA A 50 1.52 -0.05 2.86
N SER A 51 2.79 -0.43 2.76
CA SER A 51 3.86 -0.07 3.71
C SER A 51 4.02 1.44 3.91
N ILE A 52 3.71 2.27 2.90
CA ILE A 52 3.87 3.73 2.97
C ILE A 52 2.59 4.48 3.36
N VAL A 53 1.46 3.79 3.51
CA VAL A 53 0.15 4.42 3.77
C VAL A 53 0.19 5.36 4.98
N PRO A 54 0.73 4.98 6.16
CA PRO A 54 0.77 5.90 7.30
C PRO A 54 1.57 7.18 7.03
N SER A 55 2.64 7.08 6.25
CA SER A 55 3.46 8.24 5.86
C SER A 55 2.72 9.18 4.90
N LEU A 56 1.95 8.64 3.96
CA LEU A 56 1.10 9.42 3.05
C LEU A 56 -0.01 10.15 3.83
N GLU A 57 -0.68 9.45 4.74
CA GLU A 57 -1.72 10.03 5.59
C GLU A 57 -1.19 11.14 6.51
N ALA A 58 0.01 10.94 7.08
CA ALA A 58 0.71 11.97 7.85
C ALA A 58 1.05 13.20 6.98
N GLY A 59 1.30 12.99 5.68
CA GLY A 59 1.48 14.05 4.68
C GLY A 59 0.18 14.71 4.22
N GLY A 60 -0.98 14.30 4.76
CA GLY A 60 -2.27 14.91 4.44
C GLY A 60 -3.06 14.21 3.32
N VAL A 61 -2.58 13.08 2.81
CA VAL A 61 -3.34 12.29 1.80
C VAL A 61 -4.63 11.76 2.43
N ARG A 62 -5.73 11.85 1.68
CA ARG A 62 -7.04 11.30 2.02
C ARG A 62 -7.50 10.39 0.91
N TYR A 63 -8.27 9.37 1.27
CA TYR A 63 -8.78 8.38 0.35
C TYR A 63 -10.30 8.47 0.25
N TYR A 64 -10.82 8.21 -0.93
CA TYR A 64 -12.25 8.32 -1.23
C TYR A 64 -12.69 7.05 -1.96
N ASP A 65 -13.90 6.58 -1.64
CA ASP A 65 -14.53 5.51 -2.40
C ASP A 65 -15.02 6.00 -3.78
N PHE A 66 -15.59 5.11 -4.58
CA PHE A 66 -16.07 5.45 -5.93
C PHE A 66 -17.25 6.42 -5.94
N ASP A 67 -17.93 6.61 -4.81
CA ASP A 67 -19.01 7.58 -4.64
C ASP A 67 -18.48 8.94 -4.16
N GLY A 68 -17.16 9.07 -3.97
CA GLY A 68 -16.51 10.30 -3.52
C GLY A 68 -16.61 10.52 -2.00
N LYS A 69 -16.94 9.49 -1.22
CA LYS A 69 -16.99 9.57 0.24
C LYS A 69 -15.62 9.25 0.82
N GLU A 70 -15.12 10.13 1.71
CA GLU A 70 -13.87 9.88 2.43
C GLU A 70 -14.02 8.67 3.36
N LYS A 71 -13.08 7.72 3.25
CA LYS A 71 -13.00 6.50 4.06
C LYS A 71 -11.56 6.11 4.38
N ASP A 72 -11.40 5.22 5.36
CA ASP A 72 -10.14 4.50 5.56
C ASP A 72 -9.76 3.71 4.29
N VAL A 73 -8.53 3.84 3.82
CA VAL A 73 -8.09 3.13 2.61
C VAL A 73 -8.23 1.61 2.74
N PHE A 74 -8.03 1.05 3.93
CA PHE A 74 -8.19 -0.38 4.17
C PHE A 74 -9.66 -0.83 4.08
N GLU A 75 -10.62 0.04 4.45
CA GLU A 75 -12.05 -0.19 4.22
C GLU A 75 -12.33 -0.26 2.72
N ILE A 76 -11.86 0.76 1.97
CA ILE A 76 -12.04 0.82 0.51
C ILE A 76 -11.45 -0.42 -0.16
N LEU A 77 -10.25 -0.84 0.23
CA LEU A 77 -9.57 -2.01 -0.34
C LEU A 77 -10.37 -3.29 -0.08
N SER A 78 -10.82 -3.51 1.15
CA SER A 78 -11.63 -4.67 1.54
C SER A 78 -12.97 -4.71 0.78
N GLU A 79 -13.68 -3.58 0.68
CA GLU A 79 -14.92 -3.46 -0.10
C GLU A 79 -14.73 -3.80 -1.59
N ASN A 80 -13.49 -3.66 -2.10
CA ASN A 80 -13.13 -3.96 -3.48
C ASN A 80 -12.40 -5.31 -3.67
N GLY A 81 -12.53 -6.21 -2.68
CA GLY A 81 -12.09 -7.59 -2.80
C GLY A 81 -10.62 -7.86 -2.48
N ILE A 82 -9.88 -6.86 -1.99
CA ILE A 82 -8.53 -7.07 -1.46
C ILE A 82 -8.65 -7.84 -0.14
N ASN A 83 -7.93 -8.96 -0.03
CA ASN A 83 -7.95 -9.83 1.14
C ASN A 83 -6.58 -10.01 1.80
N TYR A 84 -5.52 -9.45 1.21
CA TYR A 84 -4.17 -9.42 1.77
C TYR A 84 -3.54 -8.02 1.66
N ILE A 85 -2.86 -7.62 2.73
CA ILE A 85 -2.01 -6.42 2.75
C ILE A 85 -0.57 -6.86 2.99
N ARG A 86 0.34 -6.49 2.08
CA ARG A 86 1.78 -6.66 2.27
C ARG A 86 2.35 -5.47 3.03
N VAL A 87 3.23 -5.74 3.99
CA VAL A 87 4.04 -4.73 4.67
C VAL A 87 5.49 -5.14 4.67
N ARG A 88 6.37 -4.21 4.37
CA ARG A 88 7.81 -4.37 4.56
C ARG A 88 8.15 -4.15 6.02
N VAL A 89 9.18 -4.88 6.51
CA VAL A 89 9.71 -4.70 7.86
C VAL A 89 11.23 -4.58 7.78
N TRP A 90 11.73 -3.39 8.12
CA TRP A 90 13.14 -3.05 8.25
C TRP A 90 13.56 -3.12 9.72
N VAL A 91 14.85 -3.41 9.99
CA VAL A 91 15.31 -3.66 11.35
C VAL A 91 15.33 -2.37 12.17
N ASP A 92 16.00 -1.33 11.66
CA ASP A 92 16.07 -0.02 12.31
C ASP A 92 16.23 1.09 11.26
N PRO A 93 15.12 1.59 10.66
CA PRO A 93 15.13 2.57 9.58
C PRO A 93 15.38 4.02 10.04
N TYR A 94 16.19 4.22 11.07
CA TYR A 94 16.46 5.53 11.65
C TYR A 94 17.96 5.80 11.78
N ASP A 95 18.38 7.06 11.63
CA ASP A 95 19.74 7.49 11.93
C ASP A 95 20.00 7.67 13.44
N GLY A 96 21.24 7.97 13.82
CA GLY A 96 21.62 8.15 15.21
C GLY A 96 20.92 9.32 15.95
N SER A 97 20.21 10.20 15.22
CA SER A 97 19.37 11.27 15.78
C SER A 97 17.89 10.89 15.85
N GLY A 98 17.53 9.67 15.42
CA GLY A 98 16.15 9.20 15.35
C GLY A 98 15.38 9.69 14.12
N ARG A 99 16.07 10.28 13.12
CA ARG A 99 15.45 10.71 11.88
C ARG A 99 15.32 9.51 10.94
N GLY A 100 14.11 9.28 10.45
CA GLY A 100 13.83 8.18 9.52
C GLY A 100 14.51 8.35 8.16
N TYR A 101 14.89 7.23 7.53
CA TYR A 101 15.49 7.20 6.19
C TYR A 101 14.47 7.46 5.07
N GLY A 102 13.19 7.52 5.38
CA GLY A 102 12.11 7.68 4.41
C GLY A 102 11.56 6.36 3.90
N GLY A 103 10.82 6.41 2.78
CA GLY A 103 10.20 5.21 2.21
C GLY A 103 9.14 4.55 3.10
N GLY A 104 8.57 5.33 4.05
CA GLY A 104 7.59 4.87 5.03
C GLY A 104 8.17 4.49 6.39
N ASN A 105 9.51 4.50 6.56
CA ASN A 105 10.19 4.06 7.80
C ASN A 105 9.60 2.75 8.33
N CYS A 106 9.57 1.75 7.47
CA CYS A 106 8.83 0.50 7.63
C CYS A 106 9.39 -0.39 8.74
N ASP A 107 9.29 0.04 9.98
CA ASP A 107 9.63 -0.76 11.17
C ASP A 107 8.46 -1.65 11.63
N ILE A 108 8.69 -2.44 12.68
CA ILE A 108 7.64 -3.28 13.27
C ILE A 108 6.46 -2.45 13.82
N GLY A 109 6.71 -1.22 14.31
CA GLY A 109 5.65 -0.32 14.78
C GLY A 109 4.71 0.09 13.64
N THR A 110 5.26 0.42 12.48
CA THR A 110 4.50 0.70 11.25
C THR A 110 3.71 -0.53 10.79
N ALA A 111 4.34 -1.71 10.79
CA ALA A 111 3.66 -2.96 10.44
C ALA A 111 2.50 -3.30 11.39
N LEU A 112 2.66 -3.06 12.69
CA LEU A 112 1.61 -3.21 13.71
C LEU A 112 0.42 -2.26 13.45
N ALA A 113 0.69 -0.99 13.13
CA ALA A 113 -0.35 -0.01 12.84
C ALA A 113 -1.17 -0.41 11.61
N ILE A 114 -0.50 -0.80 10.52
CA ILE A 114 -1.13 -1.28 9.29
C ILE A 114 -1.87 -2.59 9.54
N GLY A 115 -1.24 -3.56 10.19
CA GLY A 115 -1.81 -4.89 10.43
C GLY A 115 -3.10 -4.85 11.25
N LYS A 116 -3.17 -4.01 12.29
CA LYS A 116 -4.41 -3.79 13.07
C LYS A 116 -5.55 -3.25 12.20
N ARG A 117 -5.25 -2.33 11.27
CA ARG A 117 -6.24 -1.77 10.35
C ARG A 117 -6.69 -2.81 9.33
N ALA A 118 -5.75 -3.54 8.70
CA ALA A 118 -6.07 -4.62 7.77
C ALA A 118 -6.95 -5.68 8.42
N THR A 119 -6.59 -6.15 9.63
CA THR A 119 -7.35 -7.14 10.38
C THR A 119 -8.76 -6.65 10.73
N ARG A 120 -8.93 -5.36 11.09
CA ARG A 120 -10.24 -4.75 11.37
C ARG A 120 -11.20 -4.90 10.19
N TYR A 121 -10.69 -4.81 8.96
CA TYR A 121 -11.47 -4.92 7.73
C TYR A 121 -11.41 -6.34 7.11
N GLY A 122 -10.99 -7.35 7.89
CA GLY A 122 -11.03 -8.75 7.49
C GLY A 122 -9.93 -9.19 6.53
N MET A 123 -8.90 -8.35 6.32
CA MET A 123 -7.75 -8.70 5.49
C MET A 123 -6.62 -9.29 6.33
N LYS A 124 -5.88 -10.22 5.73
CA LYS A 124 -4.68 -10.81 6.32
C LYS A 124 -3.43 -9.99 5.99
N LEU A 125 -2.40 -10.15 6.81
CA LEU A 125 -1.12 -9.50 6.60
C LEU A 125 -0.12 -10.48 5.99
N LEU A 126 0.60 -10.04 4.95
CA LEU A 126 1.87 -10.60 4.51
C LEU A 126 2.99 -9.73 5.05
N VAL A 127 3.84 -10.29 5.91
CA VAL A 127 4.97 -9.60 6.51
C VAL A 127 6.22 -9.92 5.71
N ASP A 128 6.83 -8.89 5.11
CA ASP A 128 8.05 -9.02 4.31
C ASP A 128 9.25 -8.46 5.09
N PHE A 129 10.06 -9.36 5.64
CA PHE A 129 11.28 -9.00 6.36
C PHE A 129 12.42 -8.75 5.38
N HIS A 130 12.95 -7.52 5.35
CA HIS A 130 14.09 -7.18 4.52
C HIS A 130 15.44 -7.59 5.14
N TYR A 131 15.50 -7.76 6.46
CA TYR A 131 16.74 -8.00 7.23
C TYR A 131 17.84 -6.98 6.90
N SER A 132 17.42 -5.74 6.76
CA SER A 132 18.22 -4.55 6.48
C SER A 132 17.55 -3.35 7.16
N ASP A 133 18.27 -2.26 7.33
CA ASP A 133 17.71 -1.01 7.90
C ASP A 133 16.97 -0.17 6.85
N PHE A 134 17.03 -0.57 5.58
CA PHE A 134 16.37 0.09 4.47
C PHE A 134 16.04 -0.93 3.37
N TRP A 135 15.75 -0.46 2.16
CA TRP A 135 15.47 -1.32 1.01
C TRP A 135 16.55 -2.39 0.80
N ALA A 136 16.12 -3.64 0.71
CA ALA A 136 16.90 -4.74 0.21
C ALA A 136 16.43 -5.12 -1.19
N ASP A 137 17.38 -5.34 -2.11
CA ASP A 137 17.15 -5.74 -3.50
C ASP A 137 18.30 -6.66 -3.96
N PRO A 138 18.25 -7.27 -5.16
CA PRO A 138 19.27 -8.24 -5.59
C PRO A 138 20.70 -7.68 -5.61
N GLY A 139 20.87 -6.38 -5.79
CA GLY A 139 22.17 -5.70 -5.78
C GLY A 139 22.54 -5.07 -4.42
N LYS A 140 21.63 -5.12 -3.45
CA LYS A 140 21.79 -4.41 -2.18
C LYS A 140 21.12 -5.16 -1.03
N GLN A 141 21.86 -6.07 -0.43
CA GLN A 141 21.47 -6.82 0.76
C GLN A 141 22.30 -6.38 1.97
N MET A 142 22.13 -5.11 2.38
CA MET A 142 22.93 -4.51 3.44
C MET A 142 22.60 -5.14 4.80
N VAL A 143 23.67 -5.49 5.55
CA VAL A 143 23.52 -5.92 6.94
C VAL A 143 22.94 -4.77 7.78
N PRO A 144 21.99 -5.03 8.69
CA PRO A 144 21.54 -4.04 9.66
C PRO A 144 22.69 -3.49 10.49
N LYS A 145 22.69 -2.20 10.80
CA LYS A 145 23.77 -1.54 11.57
C LYS A 145 24.03 -2.22 12.93
N ALA A 146 22.99 -2.77 13.56
CA ALA A 146 23.10 -3.50 14.82
C ALA A 146 23.81 -4.87 14.69
N TRP A 147 23.96 -5.40 13.45
CA TRP A 147 24.56 -6.73 13.19
C TRP A 147 25.89 -6.64 12.47
N VAL A 148 26.40 -5.43 12.26
CA VAL A 148 27.74 -5.20 11.67
C VAL A 148 28.83 -5.82 12.56
N GLY A 149 29.71 -6.60 11.96
CA GLY A 149 30.80 -7.27 12.67
C GLY A 149 30.43 -8.60 13.33
N MET A 150 29.17 -9.04 13.25
CA MET A 150 28.77 -10.37 13.70
C MET A 150 29.24 -11.42 12.69
N GLU A 151 29.65 -12.57 13.20
CA GLU A 151 29.90 -13.77 12.41
C GLU A 151 28.57 -14.37 11.90
N ILE A 152 28.63 -15.26 10.90
CA ILE A 152 27.43 -15.78 10.22
C ILE A 152 26.44 -16.46 11.20
N ASP A 153 26.94 -17.22 12.16
CA ASP A 153 26.09 -17.90 13.16
C ASP A 153 25.42 -16.87 14.10
N GLU A 154 26.14 -15.83 14.48
CA GLU A 154 25.61 -14.75 15.31
C GLU A 154 24.51 -13.95 14.56
N LYS A 155 24.71 -13.70 13.24
CA LYS A 155 23.69 -13.08 12.39
C LYS A 155 22.46 -13.97 12.24
N ALA A 156 22.63 -15.28 12.05
CA ALA A 156 21.54 -16.23 11.98
C ALA A 156 20.70 -16.22 13.26
N ASP A 157 21.36 -16.19 14.42
CA ASP A 157 20.69 -16.08 15.72
C ASP A 157 19.98 -14.71 15.88
N ALA A 158 20.60 -13.61 15.45
CA ALA A 158 20.01 -12.29 15.51
C ALA A 158 18.77 -12.19 14.61
N LEU A 159 18.85 -12.74 13.39
CA LEU A 159 17.73 -12.82 12.44
C LEU A 159 16.58 -13.64 13.02
N ASN A 160 16.88 -14.81 13.62
CA ASN A 160 15.86 -15.66 14.23
C ASN A 160 15.15 -14.94 15.40
N ARG A 161 15.92 -14.34 16.31
CA ARG A 161 15.36 -13.55 17.43
C ARG A 161 14.49 -12.42 16.92
N TYR A 162 15.00 -11.61 16.01
CA TYR A 162 14.27 -10.47 15.44
C TYR A 162 12.96 -10.90 14.79
N THR A 163 12.98 -11.95 13.97
CA THR A 163 11.78 -12.49 13.31
C THR A 163 10.76 -12.96 14.33
N THR A 164 11.21 -13.73 15.32
CA THR A 164 10.36 -14.27 16.40
C THR A 164 9.73 -13.15 17.21
N ASP A 165 10.51 -12.14 17.59
CA ASP A 165 10.04 -11.02 18.40
C ASP A 165 9.01 -10.16 17.62
N CYS A 166 9.26 -9.91 16.34
CA CYS A 166 8.29 -9.19 15.49
C CYS A 166 6.99 -9.95 15.32
N LEU A 167 7.06 -11.27 15.04
CA LEU A 167 5.86 -12.09 14.88
C LEU A 167 5.10 -12.24 16.20
N GLN A 168 5.81 -12.32 17.34
CA GLN A 168 5.16 -12.32 18.64
C GLN A 168 4.42 -11.01 18.93
N GLN A 169 5.02 -9.85 18.62
CA GLN A 169 4.35 -8.56 18.76
C GLN A 169 3.08 -8.46 17.90
N LEU A 170 3.12 -8.94 16.65
CA LEU A 170 1.96 -8.98 15.77
C LEU A 170 0.86 -9.88 16.33
N LYS A 171 1.23 -11.07 16.82
CA LYS A 171 0.32 -12.03 17.46
C LYS A 171 -0.35 -11.45 18.72
N ASP A 172 0.43 -10.82 19.60
CA ASP A 172 -0.08 -10.21 20.84
C ASP A 172 -1.03 -9.05 20.54
N ALA A 173 -0.77 -8.34 19.45
CA ALA A 173 -1.65 -7.29 18.92
C ALA A 173 -2.88 -7.84 18.18
N LYS A 174 -3.05 -9.17 18.08
CA LYS A 174 -4.13 -9.87 17.37
C LYS A 174 -4.21 -9.51 15.88
N VAL A 175 -3.08 -9.26 15.25
CA VAL A 175 -3.00 -9.08 13.80
C VAL A 175 -3.13 -10.44 13.12
N ASP A 176 -3.99 -10.54 12.11
CA ASP A 176 -4.18 -11.76 11.32
C ASP A 176 -3.03 -11.89 10.28
N VAL A 177 -1.92 -12.49 10.70
CA VAL A 177 -0.77 -12.77 9.83
C VAL A 177 -1.05 -14.03 9.03
N GLY A 178 -1.23 -13.87 7.71
CA GLY A 178 -1.50 -14.98 6.80
C GLY A 178 -0.27 -15.53 6.10
N MET A 179 0.76 -14.68 5.87
CA MET A 179 2.02 -15.07 5.24
C MET A 179 3.21 -14.31 5.82
N VAL A 180 4.38 -14.94 5.74
CA VAL A 180 5.68 -14.35 6.10
C VAL A 180 6.65 -14.58 4.94
N GLN A 181 7.29 -13.51 4.49
CA GLN A 181 8.40 -13.54 3.55
C GLN A 181 9.71 -13.33 4.30
N LEU A 182 10.59 -14.32 4.25
CA LEU A 182 11.90 -14.31 4.91
C LEU A 182 12.97 -13.79 3.93
N GLY A 183 13.20 -12.49 3.98
CA GLY A 183 14.07 -11.77 3.06
C GLY A 183 13.34 -11.23 1.82
N ASN A 184 13.78 -10.06 1.33
CA ASN A 184 13.31 -9.47 0.08
C ASN A 184 14.35 -9.61 -1.02
N GLU A 185 13.96 -10.22 -2.14
CA GLU A 185 14.79 -10.34 -3.36
C GLU A 185 16.17 -10.98 -3.11
N THR A 186 16.20 -12.05 -2.34
CA THR A 186 17.42 -12.76 -1.87
C THR A 186 18.04 -13.66 -2.93
N ASN A 187 18.28 -13.15 -4.13
CA ASN A 187 18.71 -13.95 -5.29
C ASN A 187 20.13 -14.51 -5.20
N GLY A 188 20.97 -14.01 -4.31
CA GLY A 188 22.37 -14.43 -4.19
C GLY A 188 23.01 -13.96 -2.89
N SER A 189 22.27 -13.19 -2.09
CA SER A 189 22.74 -12.67 -0.80
C SER A 189 21.59 -12.42 0.14
N LEU A 190 21.89 -12.38 1.43
CA LEU A 190 20.97 -12.03 2.50
C LEU A 190 21.78 -11.41 3.65
N CYS A 191 21.34 -10.25 4.15
CA CYS A 191 21.91 -9.64 5.34
C CYS A 191 23.42 -9.41 5.26
N GLY A 192 23.92 -9.04 4.06
CA GLY A 192 25.35 -8.85 3.78
C GLY A 192 26.13 -10.12 3.50
N GLU A 193 25.53 -11.31 3.68
CA GLU A 193 26.15 -12.59 3.35
C GLU A 193 25.84 -13.01 1.93
N THR A 194 26.80 -13.62 1.23
CA THR A 194 26.66 -14.16 -0.12
C THR A 194 26.64 -15.69 -0.07
N ALA A 195 25.82 -16.29 -0.93
CA ALA A 195 25.70 -17.76 -0.99
C ALA A 195 26.93 -18.45 -1.63
N TRP A 196 27.83 -17.72 -2.27
CA TRP A 196 29.05 -18.15 -3.01
C TRP A 196 30.09 -17.05 -3.11
#